data_e47dcfea7ed291c43eeca93c621e2852
#
_entry.id   e47dcfea7ed291c43eeca93c621e2852
#
_cell.length_a   1.000
_cell.length_b   1.000
_cell.length_c   1.000
_cell.angle_alpha   90.00
_cell.angle_beta   90.00
_cell.angle_gamma   90.00
#
_symmetry.space_group_name_H-M   'P 1'
#
loop_
_entity.id
_entity.type
_entity.pdbx_description
1 polymer ?
#
loop_
_entity_poly.entity_id
_entity_poly.type
_entity_poly.pdbx_seq_one_letter_code
_entity_poly.pdbx_strand_id
1 'polypeptide(L)'
;KEPNTNGMNKKIDDVAKQVSVLSEKIGLITDMIWDEKAPNRNNLSIPPEFASIYKLAKQSGMKEEHLEAIMQTTLENLPVSMKSNPTAVKRYFYSLLRNMLPCRKEISDKKQRIMMLVGPTGVGKTTTLAKLAARFAYGNEKRYKTGIITLDTYRIGAVEQLFQYAKMMKLPILDVIEVEDFQNAIKQLSYCDVILIDTTGNSQYDKEKLERLDKFLKHSGAKIDVNLVLSAGSKVEDLIEIYNGFSFLEIDTLIITKFDETKIFGNVFSLIYETNTPVSYFSVGQEVPDDLVEAKSEFLVECVFDGFTKQKASDE
;
A
#
# COMPACT_ATOMS: atom_id res chain seq x y z
N LYS A 1 40.87 19.56 -45.64
CA LYS A 1 39.45 19.68 -45.20
C LYS A 1 39.02 18.34 -44.66
N GLU A 2 38.98 18.25 -43.34
CA GLU A 2 38.44 17.07 -42.67
C GLU A 2 36.91 16.99 -42.85
N PRO A 3 36.34 15.83 -43.10
CA PRO A 3 34.90 15.70 -43.24
C PRO A 3 34.20 15.87 -41.88
N ASN A 4 33.14 16.61 -41.88
CA ASN A 4 32.31 17.01 -40.75
C ASN A 4 31.58 15.78 -40.14
N THR A 5 32.31 14.97 -39.35
CA THR A 5 31.85 13.75 -38.71
C THR A 5 30.84 13.99 -37.57
N ASN A 6 30.87 15.19 -36.96
CA ASN A 6 29.95 15.54 -35.83
C ASN A 6 28.48 15.70 -36.26
N GLY A 7 28.24 16.22 -37.47
CA GLY A 7 26.87 16.37 -37.96
C GLY A 7 26.23 15.04 -38.42
N MET A 8 27.07 14.08 -38.81
CA MET A 8 26.61 12.77 -39.25
C MET A 8 26.28 11.85 -38.09
N ASN A 9 27.07 11.89 -37.01
CA ASN A 9 26.80 11.15 -35.76
C ASN A 9 25.51 11.63 -35.10
N LYS A 10 25.27 12.95 -35.05
CA LYS A 10 24.02 13.51 -34.47
C LYS A 10 22.77 13.08 -35.23
N LYS A 11 22.86 12.98 -36.57
CA LYS A 11 21.75 12.47 -37.39
C LYS A 11 21.53 10.97 -37.21
N ILE A 12 22.59 10.20 -37.01
CA ILE A 12 22.51 8.76 -36.72
C ILE A 12 21.85 8.51 -35.38
N ASP A 13 22.21 9.29 -34.36
CA ASP A 13 21.59 9.20 -33.01
C ASP A 13 20.11 9.61 -33.03
N ASP A 14 19.75 10.64 -33.80
CA ASP A 14 18.36 11.05 -33.98
C ASP A 14 17.53 10.01 -34.72
N VAL A 15 18.08 9.37 -35.75
CA VAL A 15 17.42 8.28 -36.47
C VAL A 15 17.31 7.04 -35.60
N ALA A 16 18.34 6.70 -34.81
CA ALA A 16 18.31 5.58 -33.89
C ALA A 16 17.21 5.78 -32.80
N LYS A 17 17.05 7.00 -32.26
CA LYS A 17 15.96 7.35 -31.37
C LYS A 17 14.58 7.23 -32.00
N GLN A 18 14.44 7.71 -33.25
CA GLN A 18 13.17 7.60 -33.98
C GLN A 18 12.81 6.14 -34.30
N VAL A 19 13.78 5.32 -34.66
CA VAL A 19 13.60 3.87 -34.90
C VAL A 19 13.23 3.15 -33.62
N SER A 20 13.84 3.49 -32.45
CA SER A 20 13.49 2.93 -31.17
C SER A 20 12.04 3.27 -30.78
N VAL A 21 11.64 4.54 -30.92
CA VAL A 21 10.26 4.98 -30.63
C VAL A 21 9.25 4.32 -31.59
N LEU A 22 9.62 4.15 -32.85
CA LEU A 22 8.75 3.47 -33.83
C LEU A 22 8.63 1.97 -33.52
N SER A 23 9.72 1.32 -33.14
CA SER A 23 9.73 -0.08 -32.72
C SER A 23 8.89 -0.32 -31.44
N GLU A 24 8.97 0.58 -30.47
CA GLU A 24 8.09 0.54 -29.29
C GLU A 24 6.62 0.71 -29.68
N LYS A 25 6.30 1.67 -30.56
CA LYS A 25 4.92 1.88 -31.02
C LYS A 25 4.39 0.66 -31.79
N ILE A 26 5.20 0.03 -32.63
CA ILE A 26 4.82 -1.20 -33.34
C ILE A 26 4.61 -2.35 -32.37
N GLY A 27 5.49 -2.53 -31.36
CA GLY A 27 5.32 -3.52 -30.31
C GLY A 27 4.01 -3.33 -29.54
N LEU A 28 3.70 -2.08 -29.18
CA LEU A 28 2.46 -1.72 -28.50
C LEU A 28 1.21 -2.00 -29.34
N ILE A 29 1.24 -1.66 -30.63
CA ILE A 29 0.14 -1.95 -31.57
C ILE A 29 -0.03 -3.46 -31.74
N THR A 30 1.06 -4.20 -31.80
CA THR A 30 1.03 -5.67 -31.89
C THR A 30 0.44 -6.29 -30.65
N ASP A 31 0.88 -5.84 -29.48
CA ASP A 31 0.32 -6.28 -28.18
C ASP A 31 -1.19 -5.95 -28.09
N MET A 32 -1.60 -4.75 -28.55
CA MET A 32 -3.01 -4.34 -28.59
C MET A 32 -3.85 -5.22 -29.54
N ILE A 33 -3.32 -5.59 -30.73
CA ILE A 33 -4.00 -6.46 -31.68
C ILE A 33 -4.15 -7.88 -31.13
N TRP A 34 -3.16 -8.41 -30.41
CA TRP A 34 -3.26 -9.70 -29.75
C TRP A 34 -4.26 -9.67 -28.60
N ASP A 35 -4.32 -8.57 -27.90
CA ASP A 35 -5.27 -8.32 -26.82
C ASP A 35 -6.71 -8.12 -27.33
N GLU A 36 -6.95 -7.54 -28.53
CA GLU A 36 -8.28 -7.42 -29.16
C GLU A 36 -8.94 -8.78 -29.48
N LYS A 37 -8.17 -9.86 -29.51
CA LYS A 37 -8.70 -11.22 -29.70
C LYS A 37 -9.22 -11.87 -28.43
N ALA A 38 -9.13 -11.20 -27.29
CA ALA A 38 -9.69 -11.68 -26.02
C ALA A 38 -11.24 -11.46 -25.97
N PRO A 39 -12.03 -12.47 -25.53
CA PRO A 39 -13.48 -12.51 -25.76
C PRO A 39 -14.38 -11.57 -24.94
N ASN A 40 -13.86 -10.56 -24.24
CA ASN A 40 -14.67 -9.65 -23.43
C ASN A 40 -14.03 -8.25 -23.37
N ARG A 41 -14.14 -7.44 -24.44
CA ARG A 41 -13.64 -6.07 -24.39
C ARG A 41 -14.71 -5.03 -24.73
N ASN A 42 -14.86 -4.07 -23.84
CA ASN A 42 -15.37 -2.76 -24.15
C ASN A 42 -14.42 -2.09 -25.15
N ASN A 43 -14.95 -1.55 -26.25
CA ASN A 43 -14.21 -0.95 -27.38
C ASN A 43 -13.42 0.33 -26.99
N LEU A 44 -12.46 0.22 -26.05
CA LEU A 44 -11.62 1.37 -25.70
C LEU A 44 -10.47 1.48 -26.73
N SER A 45 -10.61 2.42 -27.68
CA SER A 45 -9.53 2.77 -28.60
C SER A 45 -8.52 3.67 -27.89
N ILE A 46 -7.34 3.14 -27.54
CA ILE A 46 -6.27 3.87 -26.86
C ILE A 46 -5.40 4.58 -27.89
N PRO A 47 -5.32 5.93 -27.89
CA PRO A 47 -4.44 6.66 -28.78
C PRO A 47 -2.95 6.31 -28.56
N PRO A 48 -2.11 6.35 -29.60
CA PRO A 48 -0.68 6.00 -29.50
C PRO A 48 0.10 6.76 -28.41
N GLU A 49 -0.32 7.99 -28.12
CA GLU A 49 0.29 8.85 -27.09
C GLU A 49 0.06 8.33 -25.67
N PHE A 50 -0.97 7.50 -25.46
CA PHE A 50 -1.34 6.89 -24.18
C PHE A 50 -0.81 5.47 -24.04
N ALA A 51 -0.36 4.84 -25.14
CA ALA A 51 -0.01 3.43 -25.18
C ALA A 51 1.11 3.06 -24.20
N SER A 52 2.13 3.90 -24.04
CA SER A 52 3.25 3.64 -23.12
C SER A 52 2.80 3.61 -21.65
N ILE A 53 1.96 4.55 -21.24
CA ILE A 53 1.48 4.61 -19.84
C ILE A 53 0.47 3.50 -19.55
N TYR A 54 -0.37 3.15 -20.54
CA TYR A 54 -1.28 2.01 -20.42
C TYR A 54 -0.51 0.70 -20.21
N LYS A 55 0.53 0.46 -21.01
CA LYS A 55 1.38 -0.72 -20.88
C LYS A 55 2.06 -0.81 -19.52
N LEU A 56 2.63 0.30 -19.03
CA LEU A 56 3.26 0.34 -17.70
C LEU A 56 2.25 0.04 -16.59
N ALA A 57 1.07 0.65 -16.64
CA ALA A 57 0.02 0.41 -15.65
C ALA A 57 -0.48 -1.05 -15.67
N LYS A 58 -0.64 -1.65 -16.87
CA LYS A 58 -0.99 -3.06 -17.02
C LYS A 58 0.10 -3.97 -16.46
N GLN A 59 1.36 -3.70 -16.77
CA GLN A 59 2.51 -4.47 -16.26
C GLN A 59 2.72 -4.33 -14.76
N SER A 60 2.26 -3.25 -14.15
CA SER A 60 2.33 -3.06 -12.70
C SER A 60 1.38 -3.95 -11.90
N GLY A 61 0.50 -4.74 -12.55
CA GLY A 61 -0.48 -5.59 -11.90
C GLY A 61 -1.78 -4.87 -11.52
N MET A 62 -2.05 -3.71 -12.10
CA MET A 62 -3.33 -3.02 -11.96
C MET A 62 -4.45 -3.84 -12.60
N LYS A 63 -5.61 -3.93 -11.93
CA LYS A 63 -6.80 -4.63 -12.44
C LYS A 63 -7.26 -3.97 -13.75
N GLU A 64 -7.50 -4.77 -14.77
CA GLU A 64 -7.76 -4.27 -16.13
C GLU A 64 -8.99 -3.35 -16.19
N GLU A 65 -10.07 -3.72 -15.50
CA GLU A 65 -11.29 -2.92 -15.40
C GLU A 65 -11.04 -1.52 -14.80
N HIS A 66 -10.19 -1.43 -13.77
CA HIS A 66 -9.82 -0.16 -13.15
C HIS A 66 -8.96 0.69 -14.09
N LEU A 67 -7.99 0.05 -14.76
CA LEU A 67 -7.13 0.72 -15.73
C LEU A 67 -7.94 1.29 -16.90
N GLU A 68 -8.89 0.53 -17.45
CA GLU A 68 -9.76 0.97 -18.53
C GLU A 68 -10.62 2.17 -18.10
N ALA A 69 -11.26 2.11 -16.93
CA ALA A 69 -12.08 3.21 -16.40
C ALA A 69 -11.26 4.49 -16.19
N ILE A 70 -10.06 4.38 -15.63
CA ILE A 70 -9.15 5.51 -15.40
C ILE A 70 -8.64 6.07 -16.73
N MET A 71 -8.33 5.21 -17.69
CA MET A 71 -7.88 5.61 -19.00
C MET A 71 -8.98 6.34 -19.78
N GLN A 72 -10.21 5.84 -19.74
CA GLN A 72 -11.36 6.51 -20.32
C GLN A 72 -11.57 7.90 -19.69
N THR A 73 -11.55 8.00 -18.37
CA THR A 73 -11.63 9.28 -17.65
C THR A 73 -10.52 10.25 -18.10
N THR A 74 -9.31 9.73 -18.30
CA THR A 74 -8.19 10.53 -18.78
C THR A 74 -8.42 11.04 -20.20
N LEU A 75 -8.91 10.17 -21.11
CA LEU A 75 -9.21 10.52 -22.49
C LEU A 75 -10.33 11.57 -22.61
N GLU A 76 -11.34 11.48 -21.76
CA GLU A 76 -12.46 12.42 -21.78
C GLU A 76 -12.10 13.80 -21.23
N ASN A 77 -11.32 13.86 -20.15
CA ASN A 77 -11.07 15.09 -19.40
C ASN A 77 -9.78 15.81 -19.77
N LEU A 78 -8.81 15.14 -20.42
CA LEU A 78 -7.58 15.80 -20.86
C LEU A 78 -7.87 16.76 -22.02
N PRO A 79 -7.46 18.04 -21.94
CA PRO A 79 -7.63 19.00 -23.04
C PRO A 79 -7.02 18.50 -24.34
N VAL A 80 -7.72 18.76 -25.45
CA VAL A 80 -7.31 18.28 -26.81
C VAL A 80 -5.88 18.72 -27.14
N SER A 81 -5.49 19.95 -26.78
CA SER A 81 -4.13 20.48 -27.01
C SER A 81 -3.04 19.70 -26.26
N MET A 82 -3.38 18.95 -25.20
CA MET A 82 -2.44 18.17 -24.41
C MET A 82 -2.41 16.69 -24.83
N LYS A 83 -3.43 16.20 -25.52
CA LYS A 83 -3.54 14.77 -25.93
C LYS A 83 -2.42 14.32 -26.84
N SER A 84 -1.87 15.21 -27.67
CA SER A 84 -0.73 14.92 -28.55
C SER A 84 0.65 14.97 -27.87
N ASN A 85 0.71 15.34 -26.58
CA ASN A 85 1.96 15.45 -25.84
C ASN A 85 2.07 14.31 -24.78
N PRO A 86 2.90 13.28 -25.01
CA PRO A 86 3.04 12.15 -24.08
C PRO A 86 3.43 12.54 -22.66
N THR A 87 4.25 13.60 -22.50
CA THR A 87 4.65 14.10 -21.18
C THR A 87 3.47 14.73 -20.43
N ALA A 88 2.62 15.49 -21.14
CA ALA A 88 1.41 16.07 -20.55
C ALA A 88 0.40 14.98 -20.16
N VAL A 89 0.24 13.96 -21.03
CA VAL A 89 -0.59 12.77 -20.75
C VAL A 89 -0.10 12.06 -19.48
N LYS A 90 1.20 11.75 -19.41
CA LYS A 90 1.80 11.09 -18.23
C LYS A 90 1.57 11.89 -16.96
N ARG A 91 1.82 13.19 -16.97
CA ARG A 91 1.63 14.08 -15.81
C ARG A 91 0.18 14.11 -15.34
N TYR A 92 -0.76 14.22 -16.29
CA TYR A 92 -2.19 14.24 -15.98
C TYR A 92 -2.63 12.88 -15.36
N PHE A 93 -2.23 11.78 -15.97
CA PHE A 93 -2.56 10.44 -15.50
C PHE A 93 -2.03 10.20 -14.08
N TYR A 94 -0.78 10.57 -13.79
CA TYR A 94 -0.21 10.49 -12.45
C TYR A 94 -0.97 11.33 -11.43
N SER A 95 -1.35 12.56 -11.80
CA SER A 95 -2.15 13.42 -10.93
C SER A 95 -3.51 12.82 -10.63
N LEU A 96 -4.16 12.22 -11.64
CA LEU A 96 -5.44 11.54 -11.48
C LEU A 96 -5.33 10.36 -10.51
N LEU A 97 -4.33 9.49 -10.69
CA LEU A 97 -4.10 8.35 -9.79
C LEU A 97 -3.83 8.79 -8.35
N ARG A 98 -3.02 9.84 -8.14
CA ARG A 98 -2.76 10.38 -6.79
C ARG A 98 -4.04 10.82 -6.09
N ASN A 99 -4.93 11.49 -6.82
CA ASN A 99 -6.21 11.96 -6.27
C ASN A 99 -7.20 10.81 -5.96
N MET A 100 -6.99 9.63 -6.54
CA MET A 100 -7.82 8.45 -6.30
C MET A 100 -7.33 7.60 -5.11
N LEU A 101 -6.20 7.96 -4.50
CA LEU A 101 -5.59 7.21 -3.41
C LEU A 101 -5.76 7.95 -2.07
N PRO A 102 -6.75 7.60 -1.25
CA PRO A 102 -6.89 8.16 0.08
C PRO A 102 -5.72 7.69 0.96
N CYS A 103 -4.98 8.63 1.53
CA CYS A 103 -3.95 8.39 2.53
C CYS A 103 -4.33 9.09 3.82
N ARG A 104 -4.19 8.39 4.95
CA ARG A 104 -4.47 8.94 6.27
C ARG A 104 -3.17 9.41 6.91
N LYS A 105 -3.07 10.72 7.15
CA LYS A 105 -1.96 11.30 7.88
C LYS A 105 -1.94 10.85 9.34
N GLU A 106 -0.76 10.79 9.91
CA GLU A 106 -0.57 10.52 11.33
C GLU A 106 -1.24 11.63 12.15
N ILE A 107 -2.23 11.25 12.97
CA ILE A 107 -3.03 12.22 13.73
C ILE A 107 -2.23 12.64 14.97
N SER A 108 -2.10 13.95 15.19
CA SER A 108 -1.39 14.53 16.35
C SER A 108 -2.33 14.96 17.48
N ASP A 109 -3.50 14.34 17.59
CA ASP A 109 -4.49 14.67 18.62
C ASP A 109 -4.00 14.37 20.03
N LYS A 110 -4.52 15.14 21.01
CA LYS A 110 -4.25 14.94 22.45
C LYS A 110 -5.03 13.78 23.06
N LYS A 111 -5.91 13.12 22.29
CA LYS A 111 -6.72 11.97 22.77
C LYS A 111 -5.93 10.68 22.69
N GLN A 112 -6.14 9.79 23.64
CA GLN A 112 -5.61 8.44 23.57
C GLN A 112 -6.03 7.76 22.26
N ARG A 113 -5.06 7.12 21.60
CA ARG A 113 -5.26 6.35 20.36
C ARG A 113 -5.08 4.87 20.66
N ILE A 114 -6.03 4.07 20.25
CA ILE A 114 -5.95 2.62 20.38
C ILE A 114 -6.03 2.05 18.96
N MET A 115 -4.95 1.38 18.54
CA MET A 115 -4.82 0.83 17.19
C MET A 115 -4.72 -0.69 17.26
N MET A 116 -5.59 -1.38 16.56
CA MET A 116 -5.56 -2.85 16.44
C MET A 116 -5.10 -3.23 15.02
N LEU A 117 -4.09 -4.11 14.94
CA LEU A 117 -3.61 -4.66 13.69
C LEU A 117 -4.28 -6.02 13.43
N VAL A 118 -5.05 -6.12 12.35
CA VAL A 118 -5.73 -7.35 11.92
C VAL A 118 -5.23 -7.78 10.54
N GLY A 119 -5.45 -9.03 10.16
CA GLY A 119 -5.08 -9.52 8.82
C GLY A 119 -4.55 -10.94 8.81
N PRO A 120 -4.22 -11.49 7.62
CA PRO A 120 -3.78 -12.86 7.45
C PRO A 120 -2.49 -13.22 8.20
N THR A 121 -2.24 -14.53 8.30
CA THR A 121 -0.97 -15.04 8.85
C THR A 121 0.19 -14.67 7.91
N GLY A 122 1.32 -14.25 8.48
CA GLY A 122 2.56 -14.01 7.74
C GLY A 122 2.64 -12.68 6.99
N VAL A 123 1.64 -11.79 7.09
CA VAL A 123 1.67 -10.46 6.46
C VAL A 123 2.55 -9.43 7.21
N GLY A 124 3.11 -9.78 8.36
CA GLY A 124 4.04 -8.91 9.10
C GLY A 124 3.37 -8.03 10.17
N LYS A 125 2.20 -8.40 10.73
CA LYS A 125 1.50 -7.63 11.77
C LYS A 125 2.39 -7.31 12.98
N THR A 126 2.93 -8.32 13.63
CA THR A 126 3.77 -8.19 14.83
C THR A 126 5.02 -7.35 14.58
N THR A 127 5.68 -7.54 13.42
CA THR A 127 6.84 -6.71 13.04
C THR A 127 6.45 -5.26 12.78
N THR A 128 5.33 -5.04 12.10
CA THR A 128 4.79 -3.69 11.84
C THR A 128 4.39 -3.01 13.15
N LEU A 129 3.78 -3.76 14.07
CA LEU A 129 3.44 -3.23 15.39
C LEU A 129 4.68 -2.81 16.18
N ALA A 130 5.77 -3.60 16.13
CA ALA A 130 7.04 -3.24 16.75
C ALA A 130 7.63 -1.95 16.14
N LYS A 131 7.53 -1.76 14.82
CA LYS A 131 7.94 -0.51 14.14
C LYS A 131 7.09 0.68 14.57
N LEU A 132 5.77 0.52 14.63
CA LEU A 132 4.85 1.55 15.13
C LEU A 132 5.15 1.91 16.58
N ALA A 133 5.39 0.91 17.44
CA ALA A 133 5.73 1.11 18.84
C ALA A 133 7.01 1.95 19.00
N ALA A 134 8.04 1.62 18.24
CA ALA A 134 9.29 2.38 18.24
C ALA A 134 9.10 3.79 17.69
N ARG A 135 8.35 3.96 16.59
CA ARG A 135 8.04 5.25 15.99
C ARG A 135 7.29 6.17 16.97
N PHE A 136 6.26 5.68 17.63
CA PHE A 136 5.51 6.47 18.59
C PHE A 136 6.31 6.76 19.87
N ALA A 137 7.07 5.81 20.37
CA ALA A 137 7.81 6.00 21.62
C ALA A 137 9.07 6.88 21.45
N TYR A 138 9.73 6.82 20.29
CA TYR A 138 11.05 7.42 20.07
C TYR A 138 11.14 8.34 18.85
N GLY A 139 10.04 8.60 18.15
CA GLY A 139 10.01 9.48 16.99
C GLY A 139 10.64 10.85 17.26
N ASN A 140 11.28 11.42 16.24
CA ASN A 140 12.02 12.67 16.36
C ASN A 140 11.11 13.89 16.59
N GLU A 141 9.92 13.91 15.98
CA GLU A 141 9.01 15.06 16.07
C GLU A 141 8.20 15.06 17.37
N LYS A 142 7.68 13.92 17.77
CA LYS A 142 6.87 13.80 18.98
C LYS A 142 6.99 12.39 19.57
N ARG A 143 7.14 12.32 20.88
CA ARG A 143 7.20 11.07 21.64
C ARG A 143 5.90 10.89 22.41
N TYR A 144 5.33 9.68 22.29
CA TYR A 144 4.11 9.30 22.95
C TYR A 144 4.38 8.21 24.00
N LYS A 145 3.69 8.28 25.12
CA LYS A 145 3.63 7.14 26.05
C LYS A 145 2.91 6.01 25.36
N THR A 146 3.65 4.97 24.97
CA THR A 146 3.13 3.86 24.17
C THR A 146 3.02 2.60 25.01
N GLY A 147 1.90 1.91 24.92
CA GLY A 147 1.67 0.59 25.52
C GLY A 147 1.29 -0.43 24.45
N ILE A 148 1.50 -1.71 24.75
CA ILE A 148 1.22 -2.82 23.86
C ILE A 148 0.27 -3.79 24.54
N ILE A 149 -0.72 -4.29 23.79
CA ILE A 149 -1.55 -5.43 24.17
C ILE A 149 -1.37 -6.50 23.11
N THR A 150 -1.11 -7.75 23.49
CA THR A 150 -1.12 -8.87 22.55
C THR A 150 -2.28 -9.80 22.80
N LEU A 151 -3.01 -10.12 21.74
CA LEU A 151 -4.04 -11.15 21.68
C LEU A 151 -3.53 -12.44 21.02
N ASP A 152 -2.29 -12.44 20.51
CA ASP A 152 -1.62 -13.61 19.91
C ASP A 152 -0.87 -14.41 20.98
N THR A 153 -1.60 -15.13 21.81
CA THR A 153 -1.03 -15.89 22.93
C THR A 153 -0.66 -17.33 22.57
N TYR A 154 -1.01 -17.80 21.37
CA TYR A 154 -0.79 -19.19 20.96
C TYR A 154 0.52 -19.41 20.21
N ARG A 155 1.09 -18.39 19.58
CA ARG A 155 2.30 -18.48 18.77
C ARG A 155 3.54 -18.14 19.58
N ILE A 156 4.03 -19.07 20.38
CA ILE A 156 5.12 -18.88 21.37
C ILE A 156 6.27 -18.01 20.81
N GLY A 157 6.83 -18.34 19.64
CA GLY A 157 7.94 -17.57 19.07
C GLY A 157 7.60 -16.13 18.66
N ALA A 158 6.39 -15.85 18.18
CA ALA A 158 5.98 -14.49 17.82
C ALA A 158 5.72 -13.63 19.07
N VAL A 159 5.09 -14.23 20.07
CA VAL A 159 4.86 -13.60 21.38
C VAL A 159 6.18 -13.24 22.03
N GLU A 160 7.13 -14.18 22.11
CA GLU A 160 8.47 -13.94 22.67
C GLU A 160 9.20 -12.80 21.95
N GLN A 161 9.13 -12.75 20.62
CA GLN A 161 9.73 -11.68 19.82
C GLN A 161 9.12 -10.31 20.17
N LEU A 162 7.80 -10.21 20.30
CA LEU A 162 7.14 -8.96 20.67
C LEU A 162 7.50 -8.52 22.08
N PHE A 163 7.57 -9.46 23.03
CA PHE A 163 8.03 -9.17 24.40
C PHE A 163 9.48 -8.69 24.43
N GLN A 164 10.36 -9.26 23.58
CA GLN A 164 11.74 -8.79 23.45
C GLN A 164 11.81 -7.35 22.93
N TYR A 165 11.04 -7.01 21.90
CA TYR A 165 10.93 -5.63 21.41
C TYR A 165 10.42 -4.69 22.49
N ALA A 166 9.32 -5.04 23.17
CA ALA A 166 8.77 -4.23 24.26
C ALA A 166 9.79 -4.00 25.38
N LYS A 167 10.53 -5.04 25.78
CA LYS A 167 11.59 -4.97 26.80
C LYS A 167 12.74 -4.06 26.34
N MET A 168 13.22 -4.19 25.11
CA MET A 168 14.29 -3.34 24.57
C MET A 168 13.86 -1.86 24.54
N MET A 169 12.61 -1.61 24.16
CA MET A 169 12.00 -0.28 24.11
C MET A 169 11.48 0.20 25.48
N LYS A 170 11.58 -0.61 26.54
CA LYS A 170 11.05 -0.30 27.88
C LYS A 170 9.56 0.11 27.85
N LEU A 171 8.78 -0.55 27.02
CA LEU A 171 7.34 -0.31 26.87
C LEU A 171 6.54 -1.31 27.72
N PRO A 172 5.44 -0.89 28.36
CA PRO A 172 4.53 -1.82 28.99
C PRO A 172 3.85 -2.69 27.94
N ILE A 173 3.79 -3.99 28.22
CA ILE A 173 3.11 -4.98 27.39
C ILE A 173 2.25 -5.86 28.26
N LEU A 174 1.01 -6.09 27.85
CA LEU A 174 0.05 -6.98 28.48
C LEU A 174 -0.39 -8.05 27.50
N ASP A 175 -0.50 -9.28 27.94
CA ASP A 175 -1.11 -10.37 27.20
C ASP A 175 -2.56 -10.57 27.67
N VAL A 176 -3.46 -10.77 26.70
CA VAL A 176 -4.89 -10.95 26.96
C VAL A 176 -5.39 -12.18 26.19
N ILE A 177 -5.95 -13.13 26.93
CA ILE A 177 -6.50 -14.36 26.39
C ILE A 177 -8.02 -14.25 26.25
N GLU A 178 -8.68 -13.81 27.33
CA GLU A 178 -10.14 -13.79 27.38
C GLU A 178 -10.69 -12.39 27.02
N VAL A 179 -11.84 -12.39 26.37
CA VAL A 179 -12.50 -11.14 25.93
C VAL A 179 -12.86 -10.25 27.13
N GLU A 180 -13.24 -10.87 28.23
CA GLU A 180 -13.64 -10.20 29.47
C GLU A 180 -12.50 -9.39 30.11
N ASP A 181 -11.24 -9.82 29.92
CA ASP A 181 -10.06 -9.15 30.47
C ASP A 181 -9.58 -7.97 29.63
N PHE A 182 -10.02 -7.90 28.37
CA PHE A 182 -9.53 -6.91 27.42
C PHE A 182 -9.81 -5.47 27.82
N GLN A 183 -11.02 -5.18 28.30
CA GLN A 183 -11.36 -3.86 28.80
C GLN A 183 -10.49 -3.44 29.99
N ASN A 184 -10.16 -4.38 30.89
CA ASN A 184 -9.30 -4.12 32.03
C ASN A 184 -7.85 -3.84 31.58
N ALA A 185 -7.34 -4.55 30.58
CA ALA A 185 -6.03 -4.28 29.99
C ALA A 185 -5.95 -2.87 29.40
N ILE A 186 -6.97 -2.42 28.65
CA ILE A 186 -7.05 -1.05 28.13
C ILE A 186 -7.04 -0.03 29.29
N LYS A 187 -7.82 -0.28 30.36
CA LYS A 187 -7.85 0.60 31.55
C LYS A 187 -6.50 0.67 32.25
N GLN A 188 -5.77 -0.45 32.36
CA GLN A 188 -4.42 -0.47 32.95
C GLN A 188 -3.44 0.42 32.16
N LEU A 189 -3.60 0.51 30.84
CA LEU A 189 -2.79 1.36 29.96
C LEU A 189 -3.41 2.75 29.70
N SER A 190 -4.39 3.18 30.49
CA SER A 190 -5.07 4.48 30.32
C SER A 190 -4.14 5.69 30.43
N TYR A 191 -2.95 5.53 31.03
CA TYR A 191 -1.92 6.56 31.10
C TYR A 191 -1.07 6.66 29.84
N CYS A 192 -1.22 5.73 28.89
CA CYS A 192 -0.54 5.76 27.59
C CYS A 192 -1.31 6.68 26.63
N ASP A 193 -0.57 7.40 25.80
CA ASP A 193 -1.14 8.21 24.71
C ASP A 193 -1.54 7.32 23.52
N VAL A 194 -0.79 6.22 23.30
CA VAL A 194 -1.02 5.24 22.23
C VAL A 194 -1.02 3.84 22.82
N ILE A 195 -2.02 3.05 22.47
CA ILE A 195 -2.08 1.60 22.75
C ILE A 195 -2.09 0.86 21.41
N LEU A 196 -1.15 -0.05 21.23
CA LEU A 196 -1.04 -0.89 20.05
C LEU A 196 -1.45 -2.31 20.38
N ILE A 197 -2.36 -2.88 19.59
CA ILE A 197 -2.92 -4.21 19.81
C ILE A 197 -2.50 -5.14 18.70
N ASP A 198 -1.67 -6.15 19.05
CA ASP A 198 -1.30 -7.24 18.13
C ASP A 198 -2.33 -8.35 18.17
N THR A 199 -2.68 -8.90 17.02
CA THR A 199 -3.64 -9.99 16.91
C THR A 199 -3.03 -11.21 16.22
N THR A 200 -3.60 -12.39 16.48
CA THR A 200 -3.30 -13.60 15.73
C THR A 200 -3.55 -13.38 14.23
N GLY A 201 -2.73 -13.99 13.39
CA GLY A 201 -3.01 -14.06 11.96
C GLY A 201 -4.20 -14.99 11.71
N ASN A 202 -5.25 -14.46 11.11
CA ASN A 202 -6.47 -15.21 10.82
C ASN A 202 -6.67 -15.29 9.31
N SER A 203 -7.07 -16.46 8.83
CA SER A 203 -7.56 -16.58 7.45
C SER A 203 -8.90 -15.86 7.32
N GLN A 204 -9.15 -15.20 6.18
CA GLN A 204 -10.45 -14.59 5.84
C GLN A 204 -11.60 -15.63 5.80
N TYR A 205 -11.28 -16.90 5.77
CA TYR A 205 -12.25 -18.01 5.78
C TYR A 205 -12.55 -18.56 7.19
N ASP A 206 -11.75 -18.20 8.20
CA ASP A 206 -11.89 -18.67 9.57
C ASP A 206 -12.86 -17.78 10.35
N LYS A 207 -14.15 -18.00 10.12
CA LYS A 207 -15.23 -17.20 10.71
C LYS A 207 -15.18 -17.17 12.24
N GLU A 208 -14.87 -18.30 12.87
CA GLU A 208 -14.83 -18.38 14.34
C GLU A 208 -13.79 -17.44 14.95
N LYS A 209 -12.58 -17.43 14.38
CA LYS A 209 -11.51 -16.53 14.85
C LYS A 209 -11.81 -15.06 14.53
N LEU A 210 -12.42 -14.81 13.39
CA LEU A 210 -12.82 -13.45 13.01
C LEU A 210 -13.95 -12.93 13.92
N GLU A 211 -14.95 -13.74 14.26
CA GLU A 211 -16.00 -13.41 15.23
C GLU A 211 -15.42 -13.17 16.64
N ARG A 212 -14.35 -13.89 17.01
CA ARG A 212 -13.64 -13.62 18.26
C ARG A 212 -12.98 -12.23 18.27
N LEU A 213 -12.37 -11.80 17.18
CA LEU A 213 -11.84 -10.42 17.03
C LEU A 213 -12.94 -9.37 17.18
N ASP A 214 -14.09 -9.60 16.55
CA ASP A 214 -15.26 -8.72 16.68
C ASP A 214 -15.76 -8.63 18.13
N LYS A 215 -15.75 -9.74 18.87
CA LYS A 215 -16.08 -9.73 20.30
C LYS A 215 -15.11 -8.86 21.12
N PHE A 216 -13.79 -8.92 20.84
CA PHE A 216 -12.83 -8.02 21.49
C PHE A 216 -13.14 -6.55 21.18
N LEU A 217 -13.46 -6.19 19.93
CA LEU A 217 -13.82 -4.83 19.57
C LEU A 217 -15.08 -4.37 20.31
N LYS A 218 -16.14 -5.16 20.31
CA LYS A 218 -17.42 -4.83 20.95
C LYS A 218 -17.33 -4.71 22.48
N HIS A 219 -16.47 -5.51 23.11
CA HIS A 219 -16.30 -5.49 24.58
C HIS A 219 -15.19 -4.55 25.06
N SER A 220 -14.53 -3.84 24.16
CA SER A 220 -13.42 -2.94 24.51
C SER A 220 -13.83 -1.77 25.40
N GLY A 221 -15.06 -1.28 25.25
CA GLY A 221 -15.53 -0.05 25.90
C GLY A 221 -14.81 1.22 25.43
N ALA A 222 -14.04 1.15 24.35
CA ALA A 222 -13.27 2.25 23.78
C ALA A 222 -13.36 2.23 22.25
N LYS A 223 -13.12 3.38 21.61
CA LYS A 223 -12.98 3.44 20.16
C LYS A 223 -11.61 2.89 19.78
N ILE A 224 -11.61 1.81 19.03
CA ILE A 224 -10.39 1.18 18.48
C ILE A 224 -10.32 1.46 17.00
N ASP A 225 -9.15 1.86 16.55
CA ASP A 225 -8.80 2.11 15.17
C ASP A 225 -8.31 0.79 14.54
N VAL A 226 -9.12 0.19 13.68
CA VAL A 226 -8.86 -1.13 13.08
C VAL A 226 -8.04 -0.97 11.81
N ASN A 227 -6.82 -1.52 11.82
CA ASN A 227 -5.87 -1.41 10.73
C ASN A 227 -5.67 -2.79 10.09
N LEU A 228 -6.13 -2.96 8.84
CA LEU A 228 -5.94 -4.19 8.09
C LEU A 228 -4.54 -4.21 7.45
N VAL A 229 -3.73 -5.18 7.86
CA VAL A 229 -2.36 -5.36 7.37
C VAL A 229 -2.35 -6.36 6.22
N LEU A 230 -1.82 -5.93 5.07
CA LEU A 230 -1.78 -6.69 3.83
C LEU A 230 -0.38 -6.68 3.21
N SER A 231 -0.04 -7.75 2.48
CA SER A 231 1.24 -7.84 1.77
C SER A 231 1.14 -7.29 0.35
N ALA A 232 2.06 -6.41 -0.04
CA ALA A 232 2.13 -5.85 -1.39
C ALA A 232 2.36 -6.93 -2.47
N GLY A 233 2.97 -8.06 -2.13
CA GLY A 233 3.24 -9.16 -3.06
C GLY A 233 2.03 -10.06 -3.38
N SER A 234 0.85 -9.81 -2.80
CA SER A 234 -0.36 -10.60 -3.07
C SER A 234 -1.04 -10.17 -4.38
N LYS A 235 -1.75 -11.08 -5.02
CA LYS A 235 -2.57 -10.75 -6.21
C LYS A 235 -3.73 -9.84 -5.81
N VAL A 236 -4.23 -9.05 -6.76
CA VAL A 236 -5.34 -8.11 -6.49
C VAL A 236 -6.61 -8.83 -6.05
N GLU A 237 -6.92 -9.97 -6.65
CA GLU A 237 -8.09 -10.79 -6.29
C GLU A 237 -8.00 -11.27 -4.84
N ASP A 238 -6.82 -11.76 -4.43
CA ASP A 238 -6.57 -12.22 -3.06
C ASP A 238 -6.68 -11.05 -2.06
N LEU A 239 -6.15 -9.87 -2.41
CA LEU A 239 -6.23 -8.67 -1.57
C LEU A 239 -7.68 -8.23 -1.34
N ILE A 240 -8.49 -8.22 -2.40
CA ILE A 240 -9.92 -7.87 -2.34
C ILE A 240 -10.69 -8.90 -1.52
N GLU A 241 -10.41 -10.19 -1.73
CA GLU A 241 -11.06 -11.26 -0.97
C GLU A 241 -10.72 -11.21 0.52
N ILE A 242 -9.46 -10.96 0.87
CA ILE A 242 -9.05 -10.72 2.25
C ILE A 242 -9.78 -9.51 2.83
N TYR A 243 -9.79 -8.38 2.12
CA TYR A 243 -10.48 -7.18 2.57
C TYR A 243 -11.96 -7.46 2.87
N ASN A 244 -12.66 -8.13 1.95
CA ASN A 244 -14.07 -8.48 2.11
C ASN A 244 -14.30 -9.40 3.32
N GLY A 245 -13.40 -10.35 3.56
CA GLY A 245 -13.48 -11.25 4.72
C GLY A 245 -13.30 -10.54 6.07
N PHE A 246 -12.54 -9.43 6.09
CA PHE A 246 -12.32 -8.64 7.31
C PHE A 246 -13.22 -7.41 7.42
N SER A 247 -13.96 -7.03 6.37
CA SER A 247 -14.70 -5.76 6.28
C SER A 247 -15.76 -5.55 7.38
N PHE A 248 -16.33 -6.64 7.91
CA PHE A 248 -17.31 -6.56 9.00
C PHE A 248 -16.72 -6.05 10.33
N LEU A 249 -15.38 -6.00 10.47
CA LEU A 249 -14.68 -5.39 11.60
C LEU A 249 -14.59 -3.85 11.47
N GLU A 250 -15.22 -3.26 10.45
CA GLU A 250 -15.20 -1.81 10.20
C GLU A 250 -13.78 -1.26 10.07
N ILE A 251 -13.07 -1.68 9.00
CA ILE A 251 -11.67 -1.30 8.75
C ILE A 251 -11.51 0.21 8.59
N ASP A 252 -10.76 0.85 9.47
CA ASP A 252 -10.47 2.28 9.42
C ASP A 252 -9.34 2.62 8.42
N THR A 253 -8.30 1.77 8.35
CA THR A 253 -7.18 1.97 7.41
C THR A 253 -6.52 0.68 6.98
N LEU A 254 -5.73 0.79 5.91
CA LEU A 254 -4.82 -0.26 5.44
C LEU A 254 -3.38 0.06 5.86
N ILE A 255 -2.63 -0.99 6.16
CA ILE A 255 -1.17 -0.95 6.26
C ILE A 255 -0.62 -1.95 5.24
N ILE A 256 0.18 -1.47 4.32
CA ILE A 256 0.74 -2.32 3.27
C ILE A 256 2.19 -2.65 3.59
N THR A 257 2.52 -3.93 3.62
CA THR A 257 3.84 -4.44 4.02
C THR A 257 4.56 -5.11 2.86
N LYS A 258 5.84 -5.45 3.08
CA LYS A 258 6.65 -6.24 2.15
C LYS A 258 6.85 -5.58 0.80
N PHE A 259 7.04 -4.26 0.80
CA PHE A 259 7.38 -3.51 -0.40
C PHE A 259 8.71 -3.99 -1.01
N ASP A 260 9.64 -4.43 -0.17
CA ASP A 260 10.95 -4.97 -0.55
C ASP A 260 10.88 -6.37 -1.20
N GLU A 261 9.76 -7.07 -1.08
CA GLU A 261 9.56 -8.42 -1.62
C GLU A 261 8.86 -8.44 -3.01
N THR A 262 8.44 -7.29 -3.56
CA THR A 262 7.72 -7.21 -4.84
C THR A 262 8.26 -6.11 -5.76
N LYS A 263 7.96 -6.24 -7.06
CA LYS A 263 8.25 -5.23 -8.08
C LYS A 263 6.97 -4.65 -8.70
N ILE A 264 5.80 -5.15 -8.30
CA ILE A 264 4.51 -4.74 -8.84
C ILE A 264 3.65 -4.15 -7.72
N PHE A 265 3.02 -3.01 -7.98
CA PHE A 265 2.24 -2.25 -6.98
C PHE A 265 0.87 -1.80 -7.49
N GLY A 266 0.55 -2.08 -8.75
CA GLY A 266 -0.76 -1.80 -9.32
C GLY A 266 -1.90 -2.62 -8.69
N ASN A 267 -1.57 -3.80 -8.12
CA ASN A 267 -2.47 -4.60 -7.31
C ASN A 267 -2.90 -3.86 -6.03
N VAL A 268 -1.95 -3.20 -5.35
CA VAL A 268 -2.21 -2.37 -4.15
C VAL A 268 -3.05 -1.15 -4.53
N PHE A 269 -2.70 -0.49 -5.66
CA PHE A 269 -3.51 0.61 -6.19
C PHE A 269 -4.96 0.17 -6.42
N SER A 270 -5.17 -0.96 -7.10
CA SER A 270 -6.50 -1.48 -7.41
C SER A 270 -7.32 -1.83 -6.17
N LEU A 271 -6.69 -2.38 -5.13
CA LEU A 271 -7.36 -2.61 -3.85
C LEU A 271 -7.86 -1.29 -3.24
N ILE A 272 -6.99 -0.28 -3.15
CA ILE A 272 -7.35 1.01 -2.55
C ILE A 272 -8.44 1.71 -3.36
N TYR A 273 -8.33 1.67 -4.68
CA TYR A 273 -9.31 2.24 -5.61
C TYR A 273 -10.69 1.59 -5.44
N GLU A 274 -10.74 0.24 -5.33
CA GLU A 274 -12.00 -0.50 -5.19
C GLU A 274 -12.65 -0.31 -3.82
N THR A 275 -11.83 -0.30 -2.75
CA THR A 275 -12.35 -0.24 -1.38
C THR A 275 -12.53 1.17 -0.85
N ASN A 276 -11.89 2.16 -1.48
CA ASN A 276 -11.80 3.55 -1.01
C ASN A 276 -11.36 3.67 0.47
N THR A 277 -10.66 2.67 0.98
CA THR A 277 -10.14 2.65 2.35
C THR A 277 -8.77 3.33 2.40
N PRO A 278 -8.55 4.32 3.27
CA PRO A 278 -7.30 5.05 3.32
C PRO A 278 -6.13 4.16 3.77
N VAL A 279 -4.94 4.39 3.22
CA VAL A 279 -3.70 3.78 3.70
C VAL A 279 -3.06 4.68 4.74
N SER A 280 -2.55 4.09 5.82
CA SER A 280 -1.84 4.82 6.89
C SER A 280 -0.33 4.69 6.79
N TYR A 281 0.19 3.49 6.51
CA TYR A 281 1.62 3.22 6.47
C TYR A 281 2.01 2.22 5.37
N PHE A 282 3.26 2.35 4.89
CA PHE A 282 3.96 1.35 4.09
C PHE A 282 5.14 0.78 4.89
N SER A 283 5.23 -0.56 5.02
CA SER A 283 6.40 -1.22 5.57
C SER A 283 7.30 -1.66 4.41
N VAL A 284 8.48 -1.06 4.34
CA VAL A 284 9.36 -1.06 3.16
C VAL A 284 10.60 -1.92 3.31
N GLY A 285 10.69 -2.71 4.37
CA GLY A 285 11.80 -3.62 4.65
C GLY A 285 11.65 -4.29 6.01
N GLN A 286 12.73 -4.84 6.56
CA GLN A 286 12.71 -5.66 7.78
C GLN A 286 13.24 -4.93 9.04
N GLU A 287 13.89 -3.78 8.89
CA GLU A 287 14.51 -3.07 10.00
C GLU A 287 13.48 -2.35 10.88
N VAL A 288 13.65 -2.46 12.20
CA VAL A 288 12.85 -1.79 13.22
C VAL A 288 13.72 -0.74 13.90
N PRO A 289 13.33 0.54 13.89
CA PRO A 289 12.06 1.12 13.43
C PRO A 289 12.03 1.61 11.97
N ASP A 290 13.17 1.66 11.28
CA ASP A 290 13.44 2.53 10.14
C ASP A 290 12.60 2.22 8.88
N ASP A 291 12.25 0.94 8.66
CA ASP A 291 11.52 0.49 7.48
C ASP A 291 9.99 0.63 7.61
N LEU A 292 9.51 1.77 8.13
CA LEU A 292 8.10 2.14 8.17
C LEU A 292 7.94 3.60 7.78
N VAL A 293 7.24 3.86 6.68
CA VAL A 293 6.98 5.21 6.17
C VAL A 293 5.49 5.54 6.23
N GLU A 294 5.17 6.81 6.47
CA GLU A 294 3.80 7.30 6.38
C GLU A 294 3.30 7.19 4.94
N ALA A 295 2.04 6.79 4.77
CA ALA A 295 1.50 6.60 3.43
C ALA A 295 1.26 7.94 2.73
N LYS A 296 1.85 8.08 1.54
CA LYS A 296 1.63 9.18 0.61
C LYS A 296 1.23 8.63 -0.76
N SER A 297 0.24 9.25 -1.38
CA SER A 297 -0.24 8.83 -2.71
C SER A 297 0.85 8.95 -3.78
N GLU A 298 1.70 9.98 -3.66
CA GLU A 298 2.86 10.20 -4.52
C GLU A 298 3.78 8.99 -4.55
N PHE A 299 4.17 8.53 -3.36
CA PHE A 299 5.07 7.38 -3.21
C PHE A 299 4.50 6.11 -3.86
N LEU A 300 3.21 5.80 -3.62
CA LEU A 300 2.60 4.61 -4.21
C LEU A 300 2.51 4.72 -5.74
N VAL A 301 2.10 5.87 -6.28
CA VAL A 301 2.03 6.08 -7.74
C VAL A 301 3.41 5.95 -8.38
N GLU A 302 4.45 6.48 -7.76
CA GLU A 302 5.82 6.29 -8.25
C GLU A 302 6.26 4.83 -8.22
N CYS A 303 5.89 4.08 -7.16
CA CYS A 303 6.16 2.64 -7.11
C CYS A 303 5.42 1.85 -8.20
N VAL A 304 4.19 2.23 -8.54
CA VAL A 304 3.40 1.61 -9.61
C VAL A 304 4.11 1.68 -10.97
N PHE A 305 4.74 2.82 -11.29
CA PHE A 305 5.33 3.04 -12.62
C PHE A 305 6.84 2.84 -12.69
N ASP A 306 7.54 3.24 -11.66
CA ASP A 306 9.01 3.26 -11.65
C ASP A 306 9.61 2.18 -10.73
N GLY A 307 8.73 1.40 -10.05
CA GLY A 307 9.14 0.39 -9.06
C GLY A 307 9.62 1.00 -7.75
N PHE A 308 9.74 0.15 -6.74
CA PHE A 308 10.24 0.53 -5.42
C PHE A 308 11.76 0.53 -5.37
N THR A 309 12.34 1.57 -4.72
CA THR A 309 13.75 1.59 -4.27
C THR A 309 13.81 2.13 -2.85
N LYS A 310 14.71 1.58 -2.01
CA LYS A 310 14.83 1.99 -0.60
C LYS A 310 15.23 3.48 -0.46
N GLN A 311 15.89 4.04 -1.45
CA GLN A 311 16.26 5.46 -1.51
C GLN A 311 15.04 6.38 -1.61
N LYS A 312 13.99 5.98 -2.36
CA LYS A 312 12.72 6.74 -2.44
C LYS A 312 11.98 6.80 -1.11
N ALA A 313 12.13 5.78 -0.25
CA ALA A 313 11.48 5.75 1.06
C ALA A 313 12.21 6.59 2.12
N SER A 314 13.50 6.90 1.94
CA SER A 314 14.30 7.71 2.87
C SER A 314 14.23 9.21 2.58
N ASP A 315 13.81 9.60 1.37
CA ASP A 315 13.69 11.00 0.96
C ASP A 315 12.30 11.61 1.32
N GLU A 316 11.42 10.83 1.92
CA GLU A 316 10.06 11.19 2.35
C GLU A 316 9.88 11.20 3.87
#